data_04be346602ccb6d7aa35501251a0eda5
#
_entry.id   04be346602ccb6d7aa35501251a0eda5
#
_cell.length_a   1.000
_cell.length_b   1.000
_cell.length_c   1.000
_cell.angle_alpha   90.00
_cell.angle_beta   90.00
_cell.angle_gamma   90.00
#
_symmetry.space_group_name_H-M   'P 1'
#
loop_
_entity.id
_entity.type
_entity.pdbx_description
1 polymer ?
#
loop_
_entity_poly.entity_id
_entity_poly.type
_entity_poly.pdbx_seq_one_letter_code
_entity_poly.pdbx_strand_id
1 'polypeptide(L)'
;MNREPHSRPLYQAADLRRIEQLAADQPLMERAGLAAADLAACLSGNPGQAVLILAGPGNNGGDAFVAARHLRQRGFAVHLVFAGDAGRLPKDAAVAYQRFIDDGGQPIHEVPSAPSWGLIIDGLFGIGLQRPIAGVHGALVRAANALADRAGCPLLALDCPSGLDADRGHCRGTTIRASHTLTFIAGKPGLFTGDGPDYCGAVTVAPLALDAEQWVRPTA
;
A
#
# COMPACT_ATOMS: atom_id res chain seq x y z
N MET A 1 29.20 -17.73 14.93
CA MET A 1 28.15 -17.25 15.85
C MET A 1 26.84 -17.23 15.02
N ASN A 2 26.10 -18.37 15.16
CA ASN A 2 24.82 -18.55 14.43
C ASN A 2 23.83 -17.52 14.97
N ARG A 3 23.44 -16.54 14.15
CA ARG A 3 22.22 -15.77 14.39
C ARG A 3 21.06 -16.70 14.06
N GLU A 4 20.32 -17.12 15.08
CA GLU A 4 19.03 -17.76 14.86
C GLU A 4 18.18 -16.87 13.93
N PRO A 5 17.38 -17.44 13.03
CA PRO A 5 16.44 -16.67 12.26
C PRO A 5 15.47 -16.02 13.26
N HIS A 6 15.63 -14.72 13.52
CA HIS A 6 14.73 -13.97 14.37
C HIS A 6 13.33 -14.11 13.77
N SER A 7 12.47 -14.87 14.43
CA SER A 7 11.05 -14.91 14.10
C SER A 7 10.52 -13.47 14.21
N ARG A 8 10.07 -12.90 13.12
CA ARG A 8 9.47 -11.57 13.16
C ARG A 8 8.07 -11.71 13.72
N PRO A 9 7.70 -10.95 14.76
CA PRO A 9 6.39 -11.05 15.37
C PRO A 9 5.29 -10.66 14.36
N LEU A 10 4.17 -11.38 14.41
CA LEU A 10 3.00 -11.13 13.60
C LEU A 10 1.87 -10.54 14.46
N TYR A 11 1.12 -9.63 13.90
CA TYR A 11 0.03 -8.93 14.57
C TYR A 11 -1.25 -8.98 13.74
N GLN A 12 -2.38 -9.23 14.39
CA GLN A 12 -3.69 -9.13 13.73
C GLN A 12 -4.03 -7.66 13.44
N ALA A 13 -4.92 -7.46 12.48
CA ALA A 13 -5.39 -6.12 12.08
C ALA A 13 -5.96 -5.31 13.26
N ALA A 14 -6.60 -5.98 14.23
CA ALA A 14 -7.12 -5.34 15.43
C ALA A 14 -6.00 -4.79 16.34
N ASP A 15 -4.91 -5.54 16.49
CA ASP A 15 -3.75 -5.14 17.29
C ASP A 15 -3.01 -3.96 16.64
N LEU A 16 -2.83 -4.01 15.31
CA LEU A 16 -2.20 -2.93 14.58
C LEU A 16 -3.00 -1.63 14.66
N ARG A 17 -4.34 -1.69 14.53
CA ARG A 17 -5.19 -0.51 14.74
C ARG A 17 -5.07 0.05 16.16
N ARG A 18 -4.93 -0.82 17.16
CA ARG A 18 -4.69 -0.37 18.54
C ARG A 18 -3.35 0.34 18.66
N ILE A 19 -2.29 -0.18 18.04
CA ILE A 19 -0.97 0.48 18.00
C ILE A 19 -1.07 1.84 17.31
N GLU A 20 -1.74 1.93 16.16
CA GLU A 20 -1.98 3.20 15.44
C GLU A 20 -2.70 4.23 16.32
N GLN A 21 -3.72 3.80 17.07
CA GLN A 21 -4.46 4.67 17.99
C GLN A 21 -3.59 5.16 19.15
N LEU A 22 -2.76 4.29 19.72
CA LEU A 22 -1.85 4.64 20.82
C LEU A 22 -0.72 5.57 20.36
N ALA A 23 -0.29 5.43 19.09
CA ALA A 23 0.73 6.25 18.45
C ALA A 23 0.15 7.39 17.59
N ALA A 24 -1.08 7.83 17.87
CA ALA A 24 -1.78 8.85 17.07
C ALA A 24 -1.12 10.23 17.03
N ASP A 25 -0.19 10.52 17.95
CA ASP A 25 0.66 11.70 17.96
C ASP A 25 1.85 11.60 17.00
N GLN A 26 2.15 10.41 16.47
CA GLN A 26 3.24 10.17 15.56
C GLN A 26 2.80 10.38 14.08
N PRO A 27 3.68 10.87 13.21
CA PRO A 27 3.33 11.07 11.79
C PRO A 27 3.39 9.75 10.99
N LEU A 28 2.55 8.77 11.38
CA LEU A 28 2.63 7.41 10.83
C LEU A 28 2.38 7.38 9.32
N MET A 29 1.36 8.08 8.83
CA MET A 29 1.04 8.16 7.40
C MET A 29 2.17 8.78 6.57
N GLU A 30 2.83 9.82 7.06
CA GLU A 30 3.99 10.41 6.39
C GLU A 30 5.17 9.43 6.33
N ARG A 31 5.42 8.70 7.43
CA ARG A 31 6.47 7.67 7.46
C ARG A 31 6.15 6.49 6.54
N ALA A 32 4.89 6.05 6.49
CA ALA A 32 4.42 4.97 5.62
C ALA A 32 4.58 5.33 4.13
N GLY A 33 4.08 6.50 3.73
CA GLY A 33 4.20 6.96 2.36
C GLY A 33 5.65 7.24 1.93
N LEU A 34 6.50 7.75 2.84
CA LEU A 34 7.93 7.91 2.56
C LEU A 34 8.61 6.55 2.33
N ALA A 35 8.38 5.57 3.21
CA ALA A 35 8.89 4.21 3.04
C ALA A 35 8.40 3.56 1.74
N ALA A 36 7.13 3.82 1.36
CA ALA A 36 6.56 3.37 0.10
C ALA A 36 7.28 4.02 -1.10
N ALA A 37 7.55 5.33 -1.05
CA ALA A 37 8.29 6.03 -2.09
C ALA A 37 9.74 5.56 -2.21
N ASP A 38 10.40 5.23 -1.08
CA ASP A 38 11.76 4.70 -1.07
C ASP A 38 11.83 3.33 -1.76
N LEU A 39 10.94 2.41 -1.39
CA LEU A 39 10.89 1.09 -2.03
C LEU A 39 10.47 1.19 -3.50
N ALA A 40 9.48 2.03 -3.81
CA ALA A 40 9.01 2.27 -5.17
C ALA A 40 10.13 2.79 -6.09
N ALA A 41 10.95 3.72 -5.61
CA ALA A 41 12.10 4.23 -6.37
C ALA A 41 13.13 3.14 -6.67
N CYS A 42 13.37 2.22 -5.73
CA CYS A 42 14.23 1.06 -5.95
C CYS A 42 13.66 0.07 -6.97
N LEU A 43 12.35 -0.19 -6.92
CA LEU A 43 11.66 -1.15 -7.79
C LEU A 43 11.49 -0.64 -9.23
N SER A 44 11.19 0.65 -9.40
CA SER A 44 11.02 1.25 -10.73
C SER A 44 12.31 1.28 -11.56
N GLY A 45 13.47 1.32 -10.91
CA GLY A 45 14.78 1.23 -11.54
C GLY A 45 15.13 2.39 -12.50
N ASN A 46 14.14 3.06 -13.09
CA ASN A 46 14.34 4.13 -14.06
C ASN A 46 13.31 5.25 -13.87
N PRO A 47 13.74 6.47 -13.46
CA PRO A 47 12.85 7.63 -13.32
C PRO A 47 12.13 8.05 -14.61
N GLY A 48 12.64 7.65 -15.77
CA GLY A 48 12.00 7.93 -17.08
C GLY A 48 10.74 7.10 -17.37
N GLN A 49 10.47 6.06 -16.58
CA GLN A 49 9.25 5.27 -16.70
C GLN A 49 8.15 5.81 -15.78
N ALA A 50 6.90 5.70 -16.23
CA ALA A 50 5.77 6.19 -15.47
C ALA A 50 5.41 5.24 -14.31
N VAL A 51 4.97 5.82 -13.19
CA VAL A 51 4.45 5.11 -12.03
C VAL A 51 2.94 5.31 -11.96
N LEU A 52 2.19 4.20 -12.01
CA LEU A 52 0.74 4.21 -11.78
C LEU A 52 0.48 3.97 -10.29
N ILE A 53 -0.30 4.84 -9.67
CA ILE A 53 -0.70 4.71 -8.27
C ILE A 53 -2.20 4.65 -8.17
N LEU A 54 -2.74 3.63 -7.50
CA LEU A 54 -4.16 3.49 -7.22
C LEU A 54 -4.41 3.88 -5.76
N ALA A 55 -5.11 4.97 -5.52
CA ALA A 55 -5.46 5.45 -4.19
C ALA A 55 -6.93 5.18 -3.87
N GLY A 56 -7.19 4.54 -2.74
CA GLY A 56 -8.53 4.23 -2.25
C GLY A 56 -9.10 5.30 -1.31
N PRO A 57 -10.32 5.08 -0.80
CA PRO A 57 -11.05 6.06 0.02
C PRO A 57 -10.64 6.07 1.51
N GLY A 58 -9.64 5.29 1.91
CA GLY A 58 -9.22 5.12 3.31
C GLY A 58 -7.78 5.59 3.57
N ASN A 59 -7.22 5.17 4.72
CA ASN A 59 -5.85 5.52 5.11
C ASN A 59 -4.80 4.96 4.16
N ASN A 60 -5.01 3.77 3.60
CA ASN A 60 -4.11 3.21 2.58
C ASN A 60 -4.02 4.11 1.33
N GLY A 61 -5.13 4.76 0.95
CA GLY A 61 -5.13 5.83 -0.06
C GLY A 61 -4.34 7.06 0.40
N GLY A 62 -4.39 7.39 1.69
CA GLY A 62 -3.57 8.43 2.30
C GLY A 62 -2.07 8.15 2.15
N ASP A 63 -1.64 6.93 2.46
CA ASP A 63 -0.25 6.49 2.27
C ASP A 63 0.17 6.59 0.79
N ALA A 64 -0.74 6.25 -0.14
CA ALA A 64 -0.53 6.38 -1.57
C ALA A 64 -0.38 7.85 -2.02
N PHE A 65 -1.15 8.80 -1.45
CA PHE A 65 -0.97 10.24 -1.73
C PHE A 65 0.39 10.75 -1.25
N VAL A 66 0.83 10.34 -0.07
CA VAL A 66 2.15 10.70 0.45
C VAL A 66 3.25 10.12 -0.45
N ALA A 67 3.15 8.84 -0.81
CA ALA A 67 4.11 8.19 -1.72
C ALA A 67 4.16 8.90 -3.08
N ALA A 68 3.01 9.25 -3.66
CA ALA A 68 2.89 9.97 -4.91
C ALA A 68 3.62 11.32 -4.86
N ARG A 69 3.42 12.09 -3.79
CA ARG A 69 4.08 13.37 -3.57
C ARG A 69 5.59 13.22 -3.54
N HIS A 70 6.11 12.29 -2.74
CA HIS A 70 7.56 12.05 -2.65
C HIS A 70 8.17 11.54 -3.96
N LEU A 71 7.48 10.69 -4.71
CA LEU A 71 7.95 10.23 -6.01
C LEU A 71 8.00 11.37 -7.03
N ARG A 72 6.98 12.26 -7.07
CA ARG A 72 6.98 13.45 -7.91
C ARG A 72 8.15 14.39 -7.58
N GLN A 73 8.41 14.65 -6.30
CA GLN A 73 9.56 15.46 -5.84
C GLN A 73 10.91 14.87 -6.26
N ARG A 74 10.99 13.55 -6.49
CA ARG A 74 12.16 12.84 -7.00
C ARG A 74 12.22 12.78 -8.53
N GLY A 75 11.28 13.42 -9.23
CA GLY A 75 11.25 13.51 -10.68
C GLY A 75 10.59 12.33 -11.41
N PHE A 76 9.88 11.45 -10.70
CA PHE A 76 9.10 10.39 -11.34
C PHE A 76 7.85 10.92 -12.02
N ALA A 77 7.51 10.37 -13.19
CA ALA A 77 6.24 10.64 -13.88
C ALA A 77 5.12 9.84 -13.17
N VAL A 78 4.40 10.48 -12.25
CA VAL A 78 3.36 9.83 -11.43
C VAL A 78 1.98 10.09 -12.00
N HIS A 79 1.22 9.03 -12.23
CA HIS A 79 -0.21 9.05 -12.55
C HIS A 79 -0.98 8.43 -11.38
N LEU A 80 -1.71 9.25 -10.63
CA LEU A 80 -2.48 8.78 -9.48
C LEU A 80 -3.96 8.73 -9.82
N VAL A 81 -4.52 7.50 -9.82
CA VAL A 81 -5.97 7.26 -9.95
C VAL A 81 -6.57 7.24 -8.55
N PHE A 82 -7.45 8.19 -8.28
CA PHE A 82 -8.17 8.24 -7.00
C PHE A 82 -9.59 7.67 -7.16
N ALA A 83 -9.82 6.55 -6.48
CA ALA A 83 -11.11 5.87 -6.45
C ALA A 83 -11.84 6.13 -5.13
N GLY A 84 -12.20 7.39 -4.89
CA GLY A 84 -12.88 7.82 -3.68
C GLY A 84 -13.54 9.18 -3.83
N ASP A 85 -14.05 9.69 -2.72
CA ASP A 85 -14.59 11.03 -2.57
C ASP A 85 -13.69 11.80 -1.59
N ALA A 86 -13.05 12.88 -2.06
CA ALA A 86 -12.13 13.69 -1.26
C ALA A 86 -12.80 14.28 -0.01
N GLY A 87 -14.10 14.61 -0.09
CA GLY A 87 -14.88 15.13 1.04
C GLY A 87 -15.20 14.09 2.12
N ARG A 88 -14.91 12.82 1.87
CA ARG A 88 -15.19 11.70 2.79
C ARG A 88 -13.93 10.96 3.26
N LEU A 89 -12.77 11.47 2.95
CA LEU A 89 -11.51 10.87 3.39
C LEU A 89 -11.38 10.96 4.93
N PRO A 90 -10.76 9.94 5.58
CA PRO A 90 -10.32 10.06 6.96
C PRO A 90 -9.38 11.27 7.13
N LYS A 91 -9.32 11.83 8.36
CA LYS A 91 -8.61 13.08 8.66
C LYS A 91 -7.18 13.11 8.10
N ASP A 92 -6.39 12.08 8.37
CA ASP A 92 -4.98 12.05 7.96
C ASP A 92 -4.84 11.85 6.45
N ALA A 93 -5.70 11.02 5.85
CA ALA A 93 -5.76 10.86 4.40
C ALA A 93 -6.21 12.14 3.68
N ALA A 94 -7.12 12.93 4.27
CA ALA A 94 -7.52 14.23 3.74
C ALA A 94 -6.36 15.23 3.76
N VAL A 95 -5.56 15.24 4.83
CA VAL A 95 -4.34 16.06 4.90
C VAL A 95 -3.31 15.62 3.86
N ALA A 96 -3.10 14.31 3.70
CA ALA A 96 -2.20 13.76 2.69
C ALA A 96 -2.65 14.11 1.26
N TYR A 97 -3.95 13.97 0.97
CA TYR A 97 -4.57 14.40 -0.28
C TYR A 97 -4.32 15.88 -0.54
N GLN A 98 -4.61 16.76 0.43
CA GLN A 98 -4.43 18.20 0.26
C GLN A 98 -2.97 18.56 -0.02
N ARG A 99 -2.02 17.97 0.72
CA ARG A 99 -0.59 18.18 0.48
C ARG A 99 -0.13 17.70 -0.91
N PHE A 100 -0.73 16.62 -1.43
CA PHE A 100 -0.49 16.17 -2.79
C PHE A 100 -0.98 17.20 -3.82
N ILE A 101 -2.17 17.78 -3.62
CA ILE A 101 -2.72 18.86 -4.48
C ILE A 101 -1.86 20.11 -4.41
N ASP A 102 -1.48 20.57 -3.20
CA ASP A 102 -0.67 21.77 -2.98
C ASP A 102 0.72 21.67 -3.65
N ASP A 103 1.26 20.45 -3.73
CA ASP A 103 2.52 20.12 -4.45
C ASP A 103 2.31 20.01 -5.99
N GLY A 104 1.16 20.41 -6.50
CA GLY A 104 0.81 20.39 -7.93
C GLY A 104 0.42 19.00 -8.45
N GLY A 105 0.07 18.06 -7.56
CA GLY A 105 -0.48 16.76 -7.93
C GLY A 105 -1.91 16.91 -8.46
N GLN A 106 -2.26 16.12 -9.48
CA GLN A 106 -3.61 16.08 -10.04
C GLN A 106 -4.10 14.63 -10.05
N PRO A 107 -5.04 14.25 -9.18
CA PRO A 107 -5.64 12.93 -9.22
C PRO A 107 -6.52 12.81 -10.47
N ILE A 108 -6.46 11.63 -11.08
CA ILE A 108 -7.29 11.26 -12.22
C ILE A 108 -8.29 10.17 -11.79
N HIS A 109 -9.34 9.94 -12.60
CA HIS A 109 -10.39 8.97 -12.26
C HIS A 109 -10.29 7.67 -13.06
N GLU A 110 -9.49 7.66 -14.14
CA GLU A 110 -9.32 6.51 -15.01
C GLU A 110 -7.84 6.26 -15.28
N VAL A 111 -7.49 5.00 -15.49
CA VAL A 111 -6.12 4.62 -15.86
C VAL A 111 -5.85 5.09 -17.29
N PRO A 112 -4.81 5.88 -17.53
CA PRO A 112 -4.48 6.35 -18.87
C PRO A 112 -4.17 5.20 -19.84
N SER A 113 -4.52 5.38 -21.12
CA SER A 113 -4.32 4.36 -22.17
C SER A 113 -2.87 4.21 -22.65
N ALA A 114 -1.99 5.12 -22.30
CA ALA A 114 -0.54 5.08 -22.60
C ALA A 114 0.22 5.79 -21.49
N PRO A 115 1.19 5.32 -20.97
CA PRO A 115 2.58 5.08 -21.29
C PRO A 115 3.03 3.66 -20.89
N SER A 116 4.31 3.34 -21.12
CA SER A 116 4.90 2.13 -20.54
C SER A 116 5.06 2.34 -19.04
N TRP A 117 4.47 1.45 -18.25
CA TRP A 117 4.56 1.51 -16.80
C TRP A 117 5.86 0.86 -16.30
N GLY A 118 6.61 1.55 -15.46
CA GLY A 118 7.76 1.02 -14.76
C GLY A 118 7.41 0.41 -13.40
N LEU A 119 6.29 0.85 -12.81
CA LEU A 119 5.80 0.37 -11.53
C LEU A 119 4.30 0.66 -11.40
N ILE A 120 3.59 -0.24 -10.75
CA ILE A 120 2.20 -0.02 -10.30
C ILE A 120 2.17 -0.10 -8.78
N ILE A 121 1.49 0.84 -8.12
CA ILE A 121 1.33 0.87 -6.66
C ILE A 121 -0.15 0.71 -6.33
N ASP A 122 -0.47 -0.30 -5.52
CA ASP A 122 -1.79 -0.55 -4.96
C ASP A 122 -1.89 0.07 -3.57
N GLY A 123 -2.61 1.18 -3.46
CA GLY A 123 -3.01 1.83 -2.21
C GLY A 123 -4.54 1.89 -2.07
N LEU A 124 -5.29 0.94 -2.66
CA LEU A 124 -6.75 0.95 -2.59
C LEU A 124 -7.26 0.58 -1.20
N PHE A 125 -6.87 -0.59 -0.69
CA PHE A 125 -7.33 -1.10 0.61
C PHE A 125 -6.22 -1.83 1.35
N GLY A 126 -6.02 -1.53 2.63
CA GLY A 126 -5.15 -2.25 3.56
C GLY A 126 -5.94 -3.15 4.52
N ILE A 127 -5.50 -3.25 5.77
CA ILE A 127 -6.13 -4.07 6.83
C ILE A 127 -7.60 -3.73 7.13
N GLY A 128 -8.12 -2.63 6.59
CA GLY A 128 -9.50 -2.18 6.78
C GLY A 128 -10.55 -2.93 5.96
N LEU A 129 -10.17 -3.77 5.02
CA LEU A 129 -11.09 -4.43 4.08
C LEU A 129 -11.92 -5.52 4.77
N GLN A 130 -13.26 -5.33 4.83
CA GLN A 130 -14.17 -6.28 5.48
C GLN A 130 -15.12 -6.98 4.50
N ARG A 131 -15.14 -6.59 3.23
CA ARG A 131 -16.06 -7.10 2.20
C ARG A 131 -15.34 -7.31 0.87
N PRO A 132 -15.87 -8.18 -0.02
CA PRO A 132 -15.30 -8.36 -1.36
C PRO A 132 -15.21 -7.05 -2.13
N ILE A 133 -14.13 -6.89 -2.89
CA ILE A 133 -13.95 -5.74 -3.77
C ILE A 133 -14.84 -5.92 -5.00
N ALA A 134 -15.65 -4.91 -5.32
CA ALA A 134 -16.56 -4.89 -6.44
C ALA A 134 -16.61 -3.51 -7.13
N GLY A 135 -17.41 -3.36 -8.17
CA GLY A 135 -17.62 -2.10 -8.88
C GLY A 135 -16.33 -1.51 -9.43
N VAL A 136 -16.18 -0.20 -9.31
CA VAL A 136 -15.01 0.57 -9.80
C VAL A 136 -13.70 0.06 -9.23
N HIS A 137 -13.65 -0.26 -7.94
CA HIS A 137 -12.43 -0.78 -7.31
C HIS A 137 -12.04 -2.15 -7.87
N GLY A 138 -13.03 -3.04 -8.10
CA GLY A 138 -12.79 -4.34 -8.73
C GLY A 138 -12.29 -4.20 -10.18
N ALA A 139 -12.78 -3.22 -10.92
CA ALA A 139 -12.27 -2.91 -12.26
C ALA A 139 -10.82 -2.42 -12.21
N LEU A 140 -10.46 -1.56 -11.26
CA LEU A 140 -9.10 -1.06 -11.07
C LEU A 140 -8.13 -2.18 -10.69
N VAL A 141 -8.52 -3.09 -9.79
CA VAL A 141 -7.70 -4.26 -9.42
C VAL A 141 -7.42 -5.14 -10.64
N ARG A 142 -8.45 -5.46 -11.44
CA ARG A 142 -8.24 -6.24 -12.68
C ARG A 142 -7.35 -5.52 -13.69
N ALA A 143 -7.54 -4.20 -13.85
CA ALA A 143 -6.72 -3.39 -14.74
C ALA A 143 -5.25 -3.37 -14.28
N ALA A 144 -4.98 -3.18 -12.98
CA ALA A 144 -3.64 -3.17 -12.43
C ALA A 144 -2.91 -4.51 -12.65
N ASN A 145 -3.56 -5.64 -12.34
CA ASN A 145 -3.00 -6.97 -12.59
C ASN A 145 -2.68 -7.17 -14.07
N ALA A 146 -3.63 -6.86 -14.97
CA ALA A 146 -3.42 -7.00 -16.41
C ALA A 146 -2.35 -6.06 -16.98
N LEU A 147 -2.21 -4.87 -16.41
CA LEU A 147 -1.16 -3.92 -16.79
C LEU A 147 0.22 -4.40 -16.34
N ALA A 148 0.35 -4.87 -15.10
CA ALA A 148 1.59 -5.41 -14.58
C ALA A 148 2.06 -6.61 -15.42
N ASP A 149 1.16 -7.54 -15.71
CA ASP A 149 1.43 -8.71 -16.55
C ASP A 149 1.91 -8.30 -17.97
N ARG A 150 1.23 -7.33 -18.61
CA ARG A 150 1.57 -6.87 -19.97
C ARG A 150 2.85 -6.07 -20.03
N ALA A 151 3.09 -5.20 -19.06
CA ALA A 151 4.27 -4.35 -19.01
C ALA A 151 5.50 -5.09 -18.48
N GLY A 152 5.30 -6.25 -17.82
CA GLY A 152 6.37 -6.94 -17.10
C GLY A 152 6.95 -6.08 -15.96
N CYS A 153 6.15 -5.18 -15.40
CA CYS A 153 6.60 -4.26 -14.36
C CYS A 153 6.19 -4.75 -12.96
N PRO A 154 6.93 -4.39 -11.91
CA PRO A 154 6.53 -4.68 -10.54
C PRO A 154 5.17 -4.10 -10.18
N LEU A 155 4.42 -4.82 -9.33
CA LEU A 155 3.23 -4.32 -8.65
C LEU A 155 3.51 -4.35 -7.15
N LEU A 156 3.55 -3.16 -6.54
CA LEU A 156 3.79 -2.95 -5.12
C LEU A 156 2.46 -2.73 -4.39
N ALA A 157 2.11 -3.62 -3.48
CA ALA A 157 0.98 -3.41 -2.57
C ALA A 157 1.43 -2.67 -1.31
N LEU A 158 0.66 -1.66 -0.92
CA LEU A 158 0.83 -0.95 0.35
C LEU A 158 0.00 -1.64 1.42
N ASP A 159 0.60 -1.89 2.56
CA ASP A 159 0.04 -2.52 3.75
C ASP A 159 -0.34 -4.00 3.54
N CYS A 160 -1.23 -4.29 2.62
CA CYS A 160 -1.72 -5.62 2.25
C CYS A 160 -2.25 -5.56 0.82
N PRO A 161 -2.06 -6.59 -0.03
CA PRO A 161 -2.69 -6.62 -1.35
C PRO A 161 -4.20 -6.42 -1.25
N SER A 162 -4.72 -5.43 -1.98
CA SER A 162 -6.15 -5.13 -1.96
C SER A 162 -6.97 -6.34 -2.37
N GLY A 163 -7.85 -6.79 -1.48
CA GLY A 163 -8.66 -8.00 -1.66
C GLY A 163 -8.23 -9.19 -0.81
N LEU A 164 -7.03 -9.17 -0.23
CA LEU A 164 -6.56 -10.19 0.69
C LEU A 164 -6.98 -9.88 2.14
N ASP A 165 -7.42 -10.89 2.87
CA ASP A 165 -7.68 -10.82 4.32
C ASP A 165 -6.34 -10.84 5.07
N ALA A 166 -5.99 -9.73 5.71
CA ALA A 166 -4.72 -9.56 6.40
C ALA A 166 -4.52 -10.50 7.60
N ASP A 167 -5.60 -11.00 8.20
CA ASP A 167 -5.52 -11.90 9.36
C ASP A 167 -5.51 -13.38 8.96
N ARG A 168 -6.24 -13.74 7.88
CA ARG A 168 -6.48 -15.15 7.49
C ARG A 168 -5.81 -15.57 6.19
N GLY A 169 -5.39 -14.61 5.36
CA GLY A 169 -4.77 -14.87 4.07
C GLY A 169 -5.75 -15.35 3.00
N HIS A 170 -7.05 -15.13 3.15
CA HIS A 170 -8.04 -15.53 2.16
C HIS A 170 -8.34 -14.39 1.19
N CYS A 171 -8.38 -14.69 -0.11
CA CYS A 171 -8.83 -13.75 -1.11
C CYS A 171 -10.34 -13.48 -1.00
N ARG A 172 -10.70 -12.20 -0.82
CA ARG A 172 -12.10 -11.75 -0.77
C ARG A 172 -12.57 -11.29 -2.16
N GLY A 173 -12.66 -12.19 -3.11
CA GLY A 173 -13.05 -11.88 -4.49
C GLY A 173 -11.89 -11.37 -5.35
N THR A 174 -12.10 -10.25 -6.08
CA THR A 174 -11.05 -9.69 -6.94
C THR A 174 -9.91 -9.15 -6.07
N THR A 175 -8.69 -9.66 -6.28
CA THR A 175 -7.52 -9.40 -5.43
C THR A 175 -6.32 -8.98 -6.26
N ILE A 176 -5.54 -8.03 -5.78
CA ILE A 176 -4.24 -7.64 -6.35
C ILE A 176 -3.25 -8.82 -6.22
N ARG A 177 -2.53 -9.10 -7.29
CA ARG A 177 -1.40 -10.03 -7.33
C ARG A 177 -0.10 -9.22 -7.31
N ALA A 178 0.34 -8.89 -6.12
CA ALA A 178 1.54 -8.09 -5.94
C ALA A 178 2.80 -8.93 -6.19
N SER A 179 3.81 -8.33 -6.82
CA SER A 179 5.18 -8.87 -6.83
C SER A 179 5.94 -8.50 -5.55
N HIS A 180 5.52 -7.40 -4.92
CA HIS A 180 6.09 -6.88 -3.67
C HIS A 180 4.97 -6.34 -2.77
N THR A 181 5.11 -6.54 -1.47
CA THR A 181 4.22 -5.95 -0.46
C THR A 181 5.05 -5.21 0.56
N LEU A 182 4.77 -3.93 0.76
CA LEU A 182 5.30 -3.14 1.86
C LEU A 182 4.25 -3.06 2.96
N THR A 183 4.44 -3.81 4.02
CA THR A 183 3.52 -3.83 5.15
C THR A 183 4.02 -2.92 6.26
N PHE A 184 3.10 -2.21 6.94
CA PHE A 184 3.44 -1.17 7.91
C PHE A 184 3.39 -1.68 9.34
N ILE A 185 4.26 -1.14 10.20
CA ILE A 185 4.44 -1.41 11.62
C ILE A 185 4.99 -2.82 11.85
N ALA A 186 4.25 -3.86 11.45
CA ALA A 186 4.63 -5.25 11.62
C ALA A 186 4.01 -6.17 10.56
N GLY A 187 4.47 -7.42 10.49
CA GLY A 187 3.89 -8.46 9.65
C GLY A 187 2.47 -8.84 10.10
N LYS A 188 1.64 -9.27 9.13
CA LYS A 188 0.27 -9.75 9.38
C LYS A 188 0.21 -11.24 9.04
N PRO A 189 -0.52 -12.07 9.83
CA PRO A 189 -0.58 -13.51 9.56
C PRO A 189 -1.03 -13.86 8.14
N GLY A 190 -1.99 -13.14 7.61
CA GLY A 190 -2.56 -13.40 6.28
C GLY A 190 -1.60 -13.16 5.11
N LEU A 191 -0.49 -12.43 5.30
CA LEU A 191 0.53 -12.27 4.26
C LEU A 191 1.37 -13.56 4.06
N PHE A 192 1.37 -14.44 5.06
CA PHE A 192 2.22 -15.62 5.11
C PHE A 192 1.44 -16.94 5.17
N THR A 193 0.11 -16.89 5.21
CA THR A 193 -0.79 -18.03 5.32
C THR A 193 -1.88 -18.01 4.25
N GLY A 194 -2.56 -19.14 4.05
CA GLY A 194 -3.64 -19.27 3.08
C GLY A 194 -3.18 -18.93 1.65
N ASP A 195 -3.91 -18.03 0.99
CA ASP A 195 -3.58 -17.54 -0.36
C ASP A 195 -2.46 -16.46 -0.33
N GLY A 196 -2.10 -15.94 0.85
CA GLY A 196 -1.15 -14.83 1.00
C GLY A 196 0.15 -14.99 0.23
N PRO A 197 0.87 -16.15 0.34
CA PRO A 197 2.12 -16.36 -0.38
C PRO A 197 2.01 -16.21 -1.90
N ASP A 198 0.85 -16.52 -2.50
CA ASP A 198 0.61 -16.42 -3.93
C ASP A 198 0.26 -14.99 -4.39
N TYR A 199 -0.14 -14.12 -3.45
CA TYR A 199 -0.61 -12.77 -3.77
C TYR A 199 0.28 -11.64 -3.26
N CYS A 200 1.16 -11.90 -2.27
CA CYS A 200 1.98 -10.85 -1.64
C CYS A 200 3.34 -10.63 -2.29
N GLY A 201 3.87 -11.61 -3.03
CA GLY A 201 5.23 -11.58 -3.52
C GLY A 201 6.26 -11.41 -2.39
N ALA A 202 7.29 -10.61 -2.62
CA ALA A 202 8.31 -10.32 -1.61
C ALA A 202 7.76 -9.34 -0.56
N VAL A 203 7.63 -9.79 0.69
CA VAL A 203 7.09 -8.97 1.81
C VAL A 203 8.21 -8.26 2.54
N THR A 204 8.10 -6.93 2.61
CA THR A 204 8.99 -6.04 3.38
C THR A 204 8.19 -5.38 4.49
N VAL A 205 8.73 -5.33 5.71
CA VAL A 205 8.12 -4.63 6.84
C VAL A 205 8.77 -3.27 7.02
N ALA A 206 7.98 -2.20 7.01
CA ALA A 206 8.38 -0.86 7.42
C ALA A 206 7.87 -0.58 8.83
N PRO A 207 8.73 -0.56 9.86
CA PRO A 207 8.30 -0.45 11.26
C PRO A 207 7.81 0.95 11.64
N LEU A 208 7.92 1.93 10.77
CA LEU A 208 7.48 3.33 10.94
C LEU A 208 8.07 4.02 12.19
N ALA A 209 9.27 3.62 12.58
CA ALA A 209 9.93 4.03 13.83
C ALA A 209 9.11 3.71 15.09
N LEU A 210 8.33 2.63 15.05
CA LEU A 210 7.63 2.04 16.19
C LEU A 210 8.26 0.68 16.52
N ASP A 211 8.35 0.39 17.81
CA ASP A 211 8.57 -0.96 18.32
C ASP A 211 7.21 -1.51 18.78
N ALA A 212 6.58 -2.30 17.93
CA ALA A 212 5.22 -2.79 18.14
C ALA A 212 5.07 -3.59 19.46
N GLU A 213 6.12 -4.32 19.88
CA GLU A 213 6.11 -5.13 21.09
C GLU A 213 6.00 -4.30 22.38
N GLN A 214 6.42 -3.04 22.35
CA GLN A 214 6.25 -2.10 23.47
C GLN A 214 4.80 -1.70 23.69
N TRP A 215 3.95 -1.83 22.68
CA TRP A 215 2.56 -1.37 22.69
C TRP A 215 1.55 -2.50 22.84
N VAL A 216 1.76 -3.60 22.13
CA VAL A 216 0.86 -4.77 22.13
C VAL A 216 1.70 -6.04 21.99
N ARG A 217 1.32 -7.12 22.69
CA ARG A 217 1.96 -8.42 22.51
C ARG A 217 1.64 -9.00 21.13
N PRO A 218 2.61 -9.63 20.45
CA PRO A 218 2.37 -10.28 19.16
C PRO A 218 1.33 -11.39 19.25
N THR A 219 0.64 -11.63 18.15
CA THR A 219 -0.32 -12.74 18.02
C THR A 219 0.42 -14.08 17.79
N ALA A 220 1.56 -14.04 17.10
CA ALA A 220 2.43 -15.19 16.80
C ALA A 220 3.88 -14.73 16.59
#